data_d1a2072f1cf3614edd7907686bf17b58
#
_entry.id   d1a2072f1cf3614edd7907686bf17b58
#
_cell.length_a   1.000
_cell.length_b   1.000
_cell.length_c   1.000
_cell.angle_alpha   90.00
_cell.angle_beta   90.00
_cell.angle_gamma   90.00
#
_symmetry.space_group_name_H-M   'P 1'
#
loop_
_entity.id
_entity.type
_entity.pdbx_description
1 polymer ?
#
loop_
_entity_poly.entity_id
_entity_poly.type
_entity_poly.pdbx_seq_one_letter_code
_entity_poly.pdbx_strand_id
1 'polypeptide(L)'
;MKRLLAATLSVSFLMAAAASAGDAIAVSTSSNGGRASATATAVGNASSVAIAGATRGGRAVATSNAVGERHGYADSRAVAAADRGVALSDSRADARGLFGGSAIADSESIAAAIGGLAISHSAAVADGTFFGHARSRSASTALSHYGVSVSDSIATSRGLFGGHASSNSDSTALTYGGVSTSRARVISDASLHASAESNGLGVSISGLLLRSDSRVHAESRSVRFGSSRSDAVMIRVRP
;
A
#
# COMPACT_ATOMS: atom_id res chain seq x y z
N MET A 1 -40.41 34.50 -11.40
CA MET A 1 -39.64 33.28 -11.29
C MET A 1 -38.27 33.60 -10.68
N LYS A 2 -38.10 33.43 -9.37
CA LYS A 2 -36.84 33.68 -8.69
C LYS A 2 -36.00 32.39 -8.76
N ARG A 3 -34.90 32.41 -9.52
CA ARG A 3 -33.93 31.33 -9.52
C ARG A 3 -33.10 31.40 -8.23
N LEU A 4 -33.33 30.47 -7.31
CA LEU A 4 -32.42 30.23 -6.20
C LEU A 4 -31.14 29.62 -6.78
N LEU A 5 -30.05 30.38 -6.82
CA LEU A 5 -28.71 29.88 -6.97
C LEU A 5 -28.32 29.19 -5.65
N ALA A 6 -28.38 27.87 -5.64
CA ALA A 6 -27.77 27.09 -4.56
C ALA A 6 -26.24 27.13 -4.76
N ALA A 7 -25.58 28.01 -4.02
CA ALA A 7 -24.13 27.99 -3.93
C ALA A 7 -23.72 26.75 -3.15
N THR A 8 -23.22 25.73 -3.87
CA THR A 8 -22.58 24.55 -3.25
C THR A 8 -21.24 24.97 -2.69
N LEU A 9 -21.16 25.18 -1.40
CA LEU A 9 -19.89 25.43 -0.69
C LEU A 9 -19.10 24.10 -0.66
N SER A 10 -18.11 23.93 -1.53
CA SER A 10 -17.16 22.83 -1.47
C SER A 10 -16.12 23.14 -0.39
N VAL A 11 -16.24 22.55 0.78
CA VAL A 11 -15.22 22.64 1.83
C VAL A 11 -14.14 21.61 1.51
N SER A 12 -12.95 22.06 1.12
CA SER A 12 -11.76 21.24 0.95
C SER A 12 -10.93 21.31 2.23
N PHE A 13 -10.77 20.18 2.91
CA PHE A 13 -9.87 20.07 4.07
C PHE A 13 -8.58 19.39 3.63
N LEU A 14 -7.45 20.09 3.80
CA LEU A 14 -6.12 19.54 3.68
C LEU A 14 -5.54 19.37 5.08
N MET A 15 -5.28 18.13 5.49
CA MET A 15 -4.54 17.85 6.72
C MET A 15 -3.22 17.16 6.41
N ALA A 16 -2.14 17.71 6.95
CA ALA A 16 -0.83 17.10 6.94
C ALA A 16 -0.33 16.96 8.37
N ALA A 17 0.14 15.78 8.73
CA ALA A 17 0.79 15.52 10.01
C ALA A 17 2.19 14.96 9.77
N ALA A 18 3.19 15.49 10.47
CA ALA A 18 4.55 15.01 10.46
C ALA A 18 5.07 14.81 11.88
N ALA A 19 5.71 13.69 12.14
CA ALA A 19 6.34 13.37 13.41
C ALA A 19 7.79 12.89 13.20
N SER A 20 8.73 13.37 14.02
CA SER A 20 10.14 12.98 13.96
C SER A 20 10.49 11.74 14.78
N ALA A 21 9.63 11.34 15.71
CA ALA A 21 9.63 10.07 16.43
C ALA A 21 8.24 9.88 17.03
N GLY A 22 7.58 8.75 16.76
CA GLY A 22 6.22 8.48 17.22
C GLY A 22 5.22 8.40 16.07
N ASP A 23 3.95 8.60 16.38
CA ASP A 23 2.85 8.38 15.44
C ASP A 23 2.41 9.68 14.75
N ALA A 24 2.19 9.63 13.43
CA ALA A 24 1.60 10.71 12.66
C ALA A 24 0.22 10.26 12.12
N ILE A 25 -0.82 11.00 12.45
CA ILE A 25 -2.19 10.70 11.99
C ILE A 25 -2.77 11.91 11.28
N ALA A 26 -3.24 11.73 10.05
CA ALA A 26 -3.94 12.75 9.29
C ALA A 26 -5.31 12.23 8.83
N VAL A 27 -6.37 13.00 9.07
CA VAL A 27 -7.73 12.66 8.64
C VAL A 27 -8.34 13.84 7.89
N SER A 28 -8.88 13.58 6.71
CA SER A 28 -9.53 14.61 5.89
C SER A 28 -10.84 14.10 5.31
N THR A 29 -11.88 14.90 5.37
CA THR A 29 -13.18 14.56 4.77
C THR A 29 -13.70 15.72 3.93
N SER A 30 -14.38 15.40 2.84
CA SER A 30 -15.09 16.38 2.03
C SER A 30 -16.46 15.87 1.62
N SER A 31 -17.40 16.81 1.43
CA SER A 31 -18.76 16.51 0.97
C SER A 31 -19.06 17.28 -0.33
N ASN A 32 -20.13 16.87 -1.03
CA ASN A 32 -20.65 17.57 -2.20
C ASN A 32 -19.65 17.75 -3.37
N GLY A 33 -18.92 16.70 -3.73
CA GLY A 33 -18.01 16.74 -4.88
C GLY A 33 -16.66 17.40 -4.60
N GLY A 34 -16.33 17.68 -3.33
CA GLY A 34 -15.07 18.31 -2.93
C GLY A 34 -13.87 17.35 -2.96
N ARG A 35 -12.70 17.89 -2.66
CA ARG A 35 -11.46 17.10 -2.49
C ARG A 35 -11.14 16.93 -1.01
N ALA A 36 -10.87 15.70 -0.60
CA ALA A 36 -10.27 15.38 0.69
C ALA A 36 -8.85 14.88 0.46
N SER A 37 -7.88 15.47 1.15
CA SER A 37 -6.50 15.00 1.11
C SER A 37 -5.96 14.87 2.53
N ALA A 38 -5.45 13.69 2.87
CA ALA A 38 -4.79 13.42 4.13
C ALA A 38 -3.37 12.93 3.85
N THR A 39 -2.39 13.56 4.48
CA THR A 39 -0.98 13.16 4.36
C THR A 39 -0.39 13.02 5.75
N ALA A 40 0.13 11.84 6.07
CA ALA A 40 0.83 11.54 7.31
C ALA A 40 2.26 11.12 7.02
N THR A 41 3.22 11.67 7.75
CA THR A 41 4.64 11.31 7.63
C THR A 41 5.24 11.13 9.02
N ALA A 42 5.86 9.99 9.25
CA ALA A 42 6.54 9.69 10.49
C ALA A 42 7.98 9.21 10.21
N VAL A 43 8.93 9.67 11.02
CA VAL A 43 10.35 9.34 10.88
C VAL A 43 10.91 8.87 12.22
N GLY A 44 11.78 7.88 12.20
CA GLY A 44 12.28 7.17 13.38
C GLY A 44 11.58 5.82 13.52
N ASN A 45 11.49 5.25 14.73
CA ASN A 45 10.63 4.08 14.97
C ASN A 45 9.18 4.56 15.11
N ALA A 46 8.44 4.59 14.01
CA ALA A 46 7.22 5.36 13.96
C ALA A 46 6.15 4.72 13.06
N SER A 47 4.91 5.05 13.34
CA SER A 47 3.79 4.72 12.46
C SER A 47 3.16 5.97 11.85
N SER A 48 2.64 5.85 10.64
CA SER A 48 1.89 6.90 9.99
C SER A 48 0.55 6.39 9.45
N VAL A 49 -0.52 7.15 9.68
CA VAL A 49 -1.87 6.81 9.24
C VAL A 49 -2.49 8.00 8.53
N ALA A 50 -2.93 7.82 7.30
CA ALA A 50 -3.67 8.83 6.54
C ALA A 50 -5.04 8.29 6.12
N ILE A 51 -6.10 9.04 6.41
CA ILE A 51 -7.48 8.68 6.06
C ILE A 51 -8.14 9.82 5.30
N ALA A 52 -8.64 9.55 4.10
CA ALA A 52 -9.35 10.53 3.30
C ALA A 52 -10.73 10.00 2.86
N GLY A 53 -11.76 10.83 3.00
CA GLY A 53 -13.13 10.50 2.59
C GLY A 53 -13.74 11.59 1.71
N ALA A 54 -14.40 11.22 0.60
CA ALA A 54 -15.12 12.15 -0.26
C ALA A 54 -16.48 11.59 -0.67
N THR A 55 -17.51 12.45 -0.71
CA THR A 55 -18.87 12.06 -1.13
C THR A 55 -19.34 12.81 -2.36
N ARG A 56 -20.33 12.25 -3.07
CA ARG A 56 -21.03 12.87 -4.20
C ARG A 56 -20.11 13.31 -5.36
N GLY A 57 -19.31 12.40 -5.85
CA GLY A 57 -18.44 12.65 -7.01
C GLY A 57 -17.10 13.32 -6.67
N GLY A 58 -16.73 13.36 -5.40
CA GLY A 58 -15.48 13.94 -4.93
C GLY A 58 -14.25 13.06 -5.15
N ARG A 59 -13.09 13.62 -4.84
CA ARG A 59 -11.81 12.91 -4.87
C ARG A 59 -11.24 12.78 -3.45
N ALA A 60 -11.01 11.55 -3.01
CA ALA A 60 -10.32 11.23 -1.78
C ALA A 60 -8.89 10.79 -2.08
N VAL A 61 -7.90 11.41 -1.44
CA VAL A 61 -6.49 11.05 -1.56
C VAL A 61 -5.92 10.86 -0.16
N ALA A 62 -5.43 9.67 0.15
CA ALA A 62 -4.73 9.37 1.39
C ALA A 62 -3.29 8.96 1.06
N THR A 63 -2.32 9.64 1.66
CA THR A 63 -0.90 9.32 1.51
C THR A 63 -0.28 9.15 2.89
N SER A 64 0.35 8.00 3.13
CA SER A 64 1.01 7.69 4.39
C SER A 64 2.45 7.28 4.12
N ASN A 65 3.40 7.82 4.89
CA ASN A 65 4.81 7.52 4.74
C ASN A 65 5.47 7.36 6.11
N ALA A 66 6.10 6.20 6.35
CA ALA A 66 6.84 5.93 7.57
C ALA A 66 8.28 5.52 7.24
N VAL A 67 9.24 6.09 7.95
CA VAL A 67 10.66 5.79 7.78
C VAL A 67 11.27 5.40 9.13
N GLY A 68 11.76 4.16 9.24
CA GLY A 68 12.42 3.64 10.43
C GLY A 68 13.95 3.54 10.24
N GLU A 69 14.73 3.97 11.22
CA GLU A 69 16.19 3.97 11.16
C GLU A 69 16.83 3.23 12.36
N ARG A 70 18.03 2.68 12.16
CA ARG A 70 18.89 1.97 13.13
C ARG A 70 18.41 0.58 13.56
N HIS A 71 17.41 0.40 14.37
CA HIS A 71 16.67 -0.83 14.66
C HIS A 71 15.26 -0.67 14.11
N GLY A 72 15.16 -0.22 12.86
CA GLY A 72 14.04 0.48 12.30
C GLY A 72 12.74 -0.35 12.22
N TYR A 73 11.70 0.21 12.82
CA TYR A 73 10.32 -0.18 12.57
C TYR A 73 9.61 0.95 11.85
N ALA A 74 8.97 0.63 10.72
CA ALA A 74 8.15 1.57 9.98
C ALA A 74 6.81 0.92 9.64
N ASP A 75 5.72 1.49 10.12
CA ASP A 75 4.35 1.10 9.78
C ASP A 75 3.67 2.26 9.06
N SER A 76 3.08 1.98 7.91
CA SER A 76 2.42 3.00 7.10
C SER A 76 1.06 2.50 6.64
N ARG A 77 0.00 3.27 6.92
CA ARG A 77 -1.35 2.92 6.54
C ARG A 77 -2.08 4.08 5.86
N ALA A 78 -2.62 3.83 4.68
CA ALA A 78 -3.42 4.80 3.94
C ALA A 78 -4.79 4.24 3.59
N VAL A 79 -5.86 4.99 3.85
CA VAL A 79 -7.23 4.60 3.52
C VAL A 79 -7.92 5.75 2.78
N ALA A 80 -8.42 5.47 1.58
CA ALA A 80 -9.20 6.42 0.80
C ALA A 80 -10.58 5.86 0.44
N ALA A 81 -11.64 6.62 0.65
CA ALA A 81 -12.99 6.24 0.29
C ALA A 81 -13.70 7.34 -0.52
N ALA A 82 -14.36 6.98 -1.61
CA ALA A 82 -15.11 7.92 -2.44
C ALA A 82 -16.47 7.35 -2.84
N ASP A 83 -17.53 8.18 -2.74
CA ASP A 83 -18.85 7.90 -3.33
C ASP A 83 -18.97 8.61 -4.67
N ARG A 84 -19.17 7.86 -5.77
CA ARG A 84 -19.26 8.32 -7.16
C ARG A 84 -18.08 9.16 -7.63
N GLY A 85 -16.89 8.80 -7.20
CA GLY A 85 -15.69 9.61 -7.43
C GLY A 85 -14.43 8.79 -7.57
N VAL A 86 -13.32 9.38 -7.16
CA VAL A 86 -11.99 8.77 -7.22
C VAL A 86 -11.41 8.61 -5.83
N ALA A 87 -11.10 7.38 -5.44
CA ALA A 87 -10.37 7.06 -4.23
C ALA A 87 -8.94 6.65 -4.59
N LEU A 88 -7.96 7.39 -4.10
CA LEU A 88 -6.53 7.08 -4.26
C LEU A 88 -5.91 6.89 -2.88
N SER A 89 -5.32 5.74 -2.66
CA SER A 89 -4.63 5.41 -1.43
C SER A 89 -3.20 5.00 -1.74
N ASP A 90 -2.23 5.65 -1.10
CA ASP A 90 -0.81 5.39 -1.26
C ASP A 90 -0.16 5.25 0.13
N SER A 91 0.54 4.14 0.35
CA SER A 91 1.19 3.85 1.62
C SER A 91 2.62 3.37 1.37
N ARG A 92 3.57 3.92 2.12
CA ARG A 92 4.97 3.55 2.01
C ARG A 92 5.63 3.41 3.38
N ALA A 93 6.31 2.30 3.59
CA ALA A 93 7.11 2.04 4.77
C ALA A 93 8.54 1.68 4.37
N ASP A 94 9.51 2.44 4.85
CA ASP A 94 10.94 2.19 4.67
C ASP A 94 11.60 1.95 6.04
N ALA A 95 12.24 0.79 6.24
CA ALA A 95 12.94 0.48 7.48
C ALA A 95 14.39 0.08 7.22
N ARG A 96 15.31 0.55 8.07
CA ARG A 96 16.73 0.24 7.99
C ARG A 96 17.27 -0.24 9.33
N GLY A 97 17.89 -1.41 9.33
CA GLY A 97 18.58 -1.99 10.49
C GLY A 97 20.08 -2.07 10.24
N LEU A 98 20.89 -1.56 11.16
CA LEU A 98 22.35 -1.55 11.07
C LEU A 98 22.94 -2.44 12.19
N PHE A 99 24.02 -3.17 11.91
CA PHE A 99 24.83 -3.93 12.88
C PHE A 99 24.01 -4.88 13.79
N GLY A 100 23.43 -5.92 13.22
CA GLY A 100 22.64 -6.92 13.99
C GLY A 100 21.23 -6.44 14.33
N GLY A 101 20.81 -5.28 13.84
CA GLY A 101 19.49 -4.74 14.05
C GLY A 101 18.42 -5.37 13.15
N SER A 102 17.18 -5.34 13.60
CA SER A 102 16.03 -5.72 12.77
C SER A 102 15.49 -4.50 12.03
N ALA A 103 15.13 -4.70 10.77
CA ALA A 103 14.38 -3.75 9.97
C ALA A 103 13.02 -4.37 9.62
N ILE A 104 11.93 -3.76 10.07
CA ILE A 104 10.57 -4.21 9.80
C ILE A 104 9.82 -3.06 9.13
N ALA A 105 9.37 -3.28 7.91
CA ALA A 105 8.56 -2.33 7.16
C ALA A 105 7.21 -2.95 6.81
N ASP A 106 6.15 -2.43 7.37
CA ASP A 106 4.77 -2.82 7.09
C ASP A 106 4.04 -1.67 6.38
N SER A 107 3.40 -1.94 5.25
CA SER A 107 2.68 -0.94 4.46
C SER A 107 1.32 -1.48 4.04
N GLU A 108 0.25 -0.76 4.36
CA GLU A 108 -1.11 -1.12 3.99
C GLU A 108 -1.82 0.05 3.29
N SER A 109 -2.46 -0.25 2.17
CA SER A 109 -3.20 0.74 1.38
C SER A 109 -4.57 0.20 1.00
N ILE A 110 -5.62 0.95 1.29
CA ILE A 110 -7.00 0.58 0.97
C ILE A 110 -7.69 1.72 0.21
N ALA A 111 -8.20 1.43 -0.97
CA ALA A 111 -9.02 2.34 -1.74
C ALA A 111 -10.40 1.75 -2.01
N ALA A 112 -11.46 2.47 -1.71
CA ALA A 112 -12.83 2.06 -1.96
C ALA A 112 -13.61 3.12 -2.74
N ALA A 113 -14.30 2.72 -3.82
CA ALA A 113 -15.13 3.62 -4.60
C ALA A 113 -16.48 2.99 -4.97
N ILE A 114 -17.55 3.77 -4.88
CA ILE A 114 -18.87 3.39 -5.42
C ILE A 114 -19.09 4.15 -6.72
N GLY A 115 -19.27 3.44 -7.82
CA GLY A 115 -19.51 4.07 -9.14
C GLY A 115 -18.34 4.91 -9.66
N GLY A 116 -17.09 4.50 -9.38
CA GLY A 116 -15.93 5.30 -9.72
C GLY A 116 -14.63 4.49 -9.86
N LEU A 117 -13.52 5.15 -9.58
CA LEU A 117 -12.18 4.58 -9.67
C LEU A 117 -11.57 4.42 -8.28
N ALA A 118 -11.18 3.21 -7.91
CA ALA A 118 -10.42 2.91 -6.71
C ALA A 118 -8.99 2.49 -7.11
N ILE A 119 -7.99 3.22 -6.66
CA ILE A 119 -6.58 2.88 -6.85
C ILE A 119 -5.91 2.78 -5.49
N SER A 120 -5.32 1.63 -5.22
CA SER A 120 -4.57 1.36 -4.00
C SER A 120 -3.14 0.97 -4.35
N HIS A 121 -2.18 1.65 -3.76
CA HIS A 121 -0.76 1.37 -3.93
C HIS A 121 -0.09 1.25 -2.57
N SER A 122 0.70 0.19 -2.39
CA SER A 122 1.41 -0.08 -1.14
C SER A 122 2.84 -0.51 -1.42
N ALA A 123 3.80 0.07 -0.71
CA ALA A 123 5.20 -0.26 -0.85
C ALA A 123 5.89 -0.42 0.51
N ALA A 124 6.58 -1.54 0.74
CA ALA A 124 7.36 -1.79 1.93
C ALA A 124 8.80 -2.16 1.55
N VAL A 125 9.77 -1.46 2.13
CA VAL A 125 11.19 -1.70 1.92
C VAL A 125 11.90 -1.92 3.25
N ALA A 126 12.59 -3.03 3.41
CA ALA A 126 13.36 -3.34 4.61
C ALA A 126 14.80 -3.71 4.25
N ASP A 127 15.77 -2.99 4.81
CA ASP A 127 17.19 -3.22 4.61
C ASP A 127 17.86 -3.60 5.94
N GLY A 128 18.38 -4.81 6.06
CA GLY A 128 19.18 -5.30 7.20
C GLY A 128 20.65 -5.48 6.81
N THR A 129 21.54 -4.77 7.47
CA THR A 129 22.98 -4.89 7.20
C THR A 129 23.70 -5.53 8.38
N PHE A 130 24.78 -6.31 8.10
CA PHE A 130 25.62 -6.96 9.11
C PHE A 130 24.86 -7.79 10.14
N PHE A 131 24.48 -9.04 9.79
CA PHE A 131 23.74 -10.00 10.62
C PHE A 131 22.32 -9.54 10.99
N GLY A 132 21.78 -8.54 10.28
CA GLY A 132 20.45 -8.02 10.52
C GLY A 132 19.34 -8.84 9.86
N HIS A 133 18.13 -8.76 10.46
CA HIS A 133 16.94 -9.31 9.87
C HIS A 133 16.18 -8.21 9.13
N ALA A 134 15.84 -8.42 7.87
CA ALA A 134 15.01 -7.52 7.08
C ALA A 134 13.67 -8.19 6.76
N ARG A 135 12.56 -7.60 7.16
CA ARG A 135 11.22 -8.07 6.85
C ARG A 135 10.41 -6.95 6.27
N SER A 136 9.88 -7.16 5.07
CA SER A 136 8.94 -6.23 4.45
C SER A 136 7.61 -6.92 4.17
N ARG A 137 6.52 -6.25 4.51
CA ARG A 137 5.17 -6.66 4.18
C ARG A 137 4.44 -5.50 3.51
N SER A 138 3.80 -5.78 2.38
CA SER A 138 3.02 -4.81 1.65
C SER A 138 1.65 -5.39 1.30
N ALA A 139 0.59 -4.70 1.66
CA ALA A 139 -0.77 -5.10 1.35
C ALA A 139 -1.53 -3.96 0.66
N SER A 140 -2.13 -4.25 -0.48
CA SER A 140 -2.89 -3.27 -1.26
C SER A 140 -4.27 -3.84 -1.61
N THR A 141 -5.33 -3.10 -1.29
CA THR A 141 -6.70 -3.51 -1.57
C THR A 141 -7.46 -2.40 -2.29
N ALA A 142 -8.00 -2.70 -3.46
CA ALA A 142 -8.86 -1.80 -4.22
C ALA A 142 -10.23 -2.41 -4.43
N LEU A 143 -11.27 -1.72 -4.00
CA LEU A 143 -12.67 -2.13 -4.07
C LEU A 143 -13.45 -1.14 -4.92
N SER A 144 -14.20 -1.62 -5.90
CA SER A 144 -15.10 -0.77 -6.70
C SER A 144 -16.45 -1.46 -6.91
N HIS A 145 -17.53 -0.71 -6.71
CA HIS A 145 -18.87 -1.13 -7.09
C HIS A 145 -19.27 -0.32 -8.33
N TYR A 146 -19.41 -0.96 -9.47
CA TYR A 146 -19.63 -0.33 -10.79
C TYR A 146 -18.51 0.66 -11.18
N GLY A 147 -17.29 0.14 -11.42
CA GLY A 147 -16.18 1.01 -11.78
C GLY A 147 -14.90 0.26 -12.09
N VAL A 148 -13.78 0.86 -11.77
CA VAL A 148 -12.46 0.26 -11.97
C VAL A 148 -11.74 0.16 -10.63
N SER A 149 -11.21 -1.01 -10.31
CA SER A 149 -10.32 -1.21 -9.17
C SER A 149 -8.92 -1.60 -9.63
N VAL A 150 -7.92 -0.88 -9.15
CA VAL A 150 -6.51 -1.17 -9.40
C VAL A 150 -5.79 -1.29 -8.07
N SER A 151 -5.16 -2.42 -7.84
CA SER A 151 -4.38 -2.70 -6.64
C SER A 151 -2.95 -3.05 -7.03
N ASP A 152 -1.97 -2.39 -6.42
CA ASP A 152 -0.55 -2.64 -6.65
C ASP A 152 0.18 -2.72 -5.31
N SER A 153 0.95 -3.79 -5.11
CA SER A 153 1.65 -4.06 -3.86
C SER A 153 3.08 -4.48 -4.13
N ILE A 154 4.04 -3.81 -3.48
CA ILE A 154 5.47 -4.06 -3.66
C ILE A 154 6.12 -4.27 -2.30
N ALA A 155 6.77 -5.43 -2.10
CA ALA A 155 7.59 -5.69 -0.92
C ALA A 155 9.02 -6.03 -1.32
N THR A 156 9.99 -5.34 -0.72
CA THR A 156 11.41 -5.57 -0.97
C THR A 156 12.16 -5.70 0.34
N SER A 157 12.94 -6.76 0.50
CA SER A 157 13.83 -6.91 1.64
C SER A 157 15.26 -7.26 1.20
N ARG A 158 16.24 -6.72 1.92
CA ARG A 158 17.66 -7.01 1.70
C ARG A 158 18.33 -7.38 3.00
N GLY A 159 19.08 -8.50 2.96
CA GLY A 159 19.91 -8.97 4.06
C GLY A 159 21.36 -9.09 3.61
N LEU A 160 22.30 -8.45 4.30
CA LEU A 160 23.72 -8.50 3.98
C LEU A 160 24.49 -9.18 5.13
N PHE A 161 25.53 -9.97 4.79
CA PHE A 161 26.46 -10.60 5.75
C PHE A 161 25.78 -11.44 6.84
N GLY A 162 25.23 -12.58 6.48
CA GLY A 162 24.64 -13.53 7.44
C GLY A 162 23.22 -13.18 7.90
N GLY A 163 22.58 -12.22 7.26
CA GLY A 163 21.22 -11.79 7.59
C GLY A 163 20.11 -12.58 6.91
N HIS A 164 18.88 -12.40 7.36
CA HIS A 164 17.68 -12.93 6.73
C HIS A 164 16.89 -11.82 6.05
N ALA A 165 16.46 -12.06 4.82
CA ALA A 165 15.57 -11.18 4.09
C ALA A 165 14.24 -11.90 3.79
N SER A 166 13.13 -11.38 4.28
CA SER A 166 11.79 -11.91 4.03
C SER A 166 10.86 -10.83 3.49
N SER A 167 10.25 -11.09 2.35
CA SER A 167 9.28 -10.16 1.74
C SER A 167 7.95 -10.85 1.48
N ASN A 168 6.87 -10.16 1.80
CA ASN A 168 5.51 -10.60 1.51
C ASN A 168 4.72 -9.48 0.85
N SER A 169 4.02 -9.77 -0.25
CA SER A 169 3.24 -8.78 -0.99
C SER A 169 1.89 -9.35 -1.40
N ASP A 170 0.83 -8.72 -0.91
CA ASP A 170 -0.55 -9.10 -1.19
C ASP A 170 -1.25 -7.97 -1.96
N SER A 171 -1.87 -8.30 -3.08
CA SER A 171 -2.62 -7.34 -3.89
C SER A 171 -4.00 -7.89 -4.23
N THR A 172 -5.04 -7.18 -3.82
CA THR A 172 -6.43 -7.56 -4.02
C THR A 172 -7.20 -6.48 -4.76
N ALA A 173 -7.80 -6.81 -5.89
CA ALA A 173 -8.68 -5.93 -6.63
C ALA A 173 -10.05 -6.59 -6.85
N LEU A 174 -11.10 -6.00 -6.30
CA LEU A 174 -12.47 -6.51 -6.39
C LEU A 174 -13.37 -5.48 -7.07
N THR A 175 -14.13 -5.92 -8.05
CA THR A 175 -15.09 -5.06 -8.73
C THR A 175 -16.40 -5.82 -8.97
N TYR A 176 -17.52 -5.22 -8.59
CA TYR A 176 -18.85 -5.69 -8.99
C TYR A 176 -19.34 -4.86 -10.18
N GLY A 177 -19.32 -5.44 -11.38
CA GLY A 177 -19.73 -4.74 -12.60
C GLY A 177 -18.67 -3.73 -13.12
N GLY A 178 -17.42 -4.16 -13.27
CA GLY A 178 -16.36 -3.29 -13.75
C GLY A 178 -15.06 -4.04 -14.10
N VAL A 179 -13.96 -3.33 -14.14
CA VAL A 179 -12.65 -3.89 -14.44
C VAL A 179 -11.81 -3.95 -13.14
N SER A 180 -11.21 -5.11 -12.85
CA SER A 180 -10.29 -5.25 -11.74
C SER A 180 -8.89 -5.64 -12.22
N THR A 181 -7.88 -4.98 -11.67
CA THR A 181 -6.47 -5.29 -11.93
C THR A 181 -5.70 -5.37 -10.61
N SER A 182 -5.01 -6.47 -10.39
CA SER A 182 -4.19 -6.71 -9.20
C SER A 182 -2.75 -7.03 -9.62
N ARG A 183 -1.79 -6.40 -8.95
CA ARG A 183 -0.36 -6.68 -9.14
C ARG A 183 0.32 -6.83 -7.80
N ALA A 184 1.05 -7.92 -7.61
CA ALA A 184 1.91 -8.12 -6.46
C ALA A 184 3.34 -8.37 -6.93
N ARG A 185 4.30 -7.61 -6.39
CA ARG A 185 5.71 -7.77 -6.67
C ARG A 185 6.49 -7.92 -5.38
N VAL A 186 7.29 -8.97 -5.32
CA VAL A 186 8.08 -9.30 -4.14
C VAL A 186 9.51 -9.56 -4.54
N ILE A 187 10.45 -8.93 -3.84
CA ILE A 187 11.88 -9.11 -4.07
C ILE A 187 12.57 -9.32 -2.73
N SER A 188 13.33 -10.40 -2.60
CA SER A 188 14.19 -10.65 -1.45
C SER A 188 15.61 -10.94 -1.89
N ASP A 189 16.53 -10.11 -1.49
CA ASP A 189 17.95 -10.25 -1.78
C ASP A 189 18.73 -10.58 -0.50
N ALA A 190 19.50 -11.64 -0.52
CA ALA A 190 20.40 -11.98 0.58
C ALA A 190 21.81 -12.26 0.07
N SER A 191 22.83 -11.82 0.79
CA SER A 191 24.21 -12.04 0.39
C SER A 191 25.07 -12.51 1.56
N LEU A 192 26.07 -13.37 1.25
CA LEU A 192 27.06 -13.89 2.18
C LEU A 192 26.47 -14.62 3.41
N HIS A 193 26.24 -15.94 3.28
CA HIS A 193 25.66 -16.82 4.32
C HIS A 193 24.25 -16.41 4.77
N ALA A 194 23.46 -15.84 3.89
CA ALA A 194 22.15 -15.28 4.21
C ALA A 194 21.02 -16.05 3.51
N SER A 195 19.80 -15.97 4.05
CA SER A 195 18.61 -16.55 3.43
C SER A 195 17.65 -15.47 2.91
N ALA A 196 17.03 -15.73 1.75
CA ALA A 196 16.03 -14.87 1.15
C ALA A 196 14.73 -15.64 0.93
N GLU A 197 13.61 -15.08 1.35
CA GLU A 197 12.28 -15.62 1.13
C GLU A 197 11.34 -14.57 0.55
N SER A 198 10.62 -14.91 -0.51
CA SER A 198 9.64 -14.01 -1.15
C SER A 198 8.32 -14.72 -1.36
N ASN A 199 7.23 -14.15 -0.88
CA ASN A 199 5.88 -14.66 -1.08
C ASN A 199 5.00 -13.59 -1.69
N GLY A 200 4.31 -13.89 -2.79
CA GLY A 200 3.43 -12.97 -3.49
C GLY A 200 2.04 -13.55 -3.73
N LEU A 201 0.99 -12.80 -3.39
CA LEU A 201 -0.39 -13.14 -3.65
C LEU A 201 -1.08 -12.03 -4.46
N GLY A 202 -1.65 -12.38 -5.60
CA GLY A 202 -2.47 -11.48 -6.41
C GLY A 202 -3.87 -12.02 -6.62
N VAL A 203 -4.88 -11.30 -6.16
CA VAL A 203 -6.30 -11.65 -6.32
C VAL A 203 -7.01 -10.60 -7.15
N SER A 204 -7.69 -11.01 -8.22
CA SER A 204 -8.50 -10.12 -9.04
C SER A 204 -9.83 -10.77 -9.36
N ILE A 205 -10.91 -10.15 -8.92
CA ILE A 205 -12.28 -10.64 -9.11
C ILE A 205 -13.12 -9.55 -9.75
N SER A 206 -13.73 -9.84 -10.89
CA SER A 206 -14.75 -8.99 -11.51
C SER A 206 -16.04 -9.77 -11.70
N GLY A 207 -17.17 -9.22 -11.25
CA GLY A 207 -18.51 -9.78 -11.49
C GLY A 207 -19.07 -9.36 -12.85
N LEU A 208 -19.99 -10.17 -13.40
CA LEU A 208 -20.81 -9.92 -14.60
C LEU A 208 -20.07 -9.30 -15.81
N LEU A 209 -19.64 -10.17 -16.74
CA LEU A 209 -19.24 -9.88 -18.12
C LEU A 209 -18.00 -8.97 -18.31
N LEU A 210 -17.15 -8.78 -17.29
CA LEU A 210 -16.08 -7.80 -17.36
C LEU A 210 -14.68 -8.40 -17.09
N ARG A 211 -13.65 -7.58 -17.26
CA ARG A 211 -12.26 -8.03 -17.31
C ARG A 211 -11.64 -8.05 -15.92
N SER A 212 -11.06 -9.18 -15.54
CA SER A 212 -10.17 -9.26 -14.40
C SER A 212 -8.74 -9.62 -14.85
N ASP A 213 -7.75 -8.94 -14.31
CA ASP A 213 -6.33 -9.24 -14.56
C ASP A 213 -5.57 -9.29 -13.23
N SER A 214 -4.78 -10.34 -13.05
CA SER A 214 -3.93 -10.50 -11.87
C SER A 214 -2.54 -10.89 -12.32
N ARG A 215 -1.52 -10.25 -11.72
CA ARG A 215 -0.11 -10.55 -11.98
C ARG A 215 0.64 -10.62 -10.67
N VAL A 216 1.41 -11.68 -10.53
CA VAL A 216 2.29 -11.87 -9.36
C VAL A 216 3.70 -12.13 -9.86
N HIS A 217 4.66 -11.43 -9.27
CA HIS A 217 6.07 -11.64 -9.51
C HIS A 217 6.79 -11.78 -8.17
N ALA A 218 7.32 -12.96 -7.89
CA ALA A 218 8.11 -13.23 -6.69
C ALA A 218 9.51 -13.63 -7.10
N GLU A 219 10.51 -12.91 -6.61
CA GLU A 219 11.92 -13.16 -6.87
C GLU A 219 12.68 -13.23 -5.55
N SER A 220 13.43 -14.31 -5.33
CA SER A 220 14.37 -14.40 -4.23
C SER A 220 15.75 -14.74 -4.75
N ARG A 221 16.75 -14.00 -4.31
CA ARG A 221 18.14 -14.18 -4.70
C ARG A 221 19.01 -14.36 -3.46
N SER A 222 19.80 -15.41 -3.44
CA SER A 222 20.90 -15.54 -2.48
C SER A 222 22.24 -15.68 -3.21
N VAL A 223 23.26 -15.00 -2.71
CA VAL A 223 24.61 -15.01 -3.29
C VAL A 223 25.59 -15.51 -2.25
N ARG A 224 26.38 -16.53 -2.63
CA ARG A 224 27.40 -17.18 -1.82
C ARG A 224 26.88 -17.83 -0.51
N PHE A 225 26.74 -19.16 -0.53
CA PHE A 225 26.39 -20.03 0.62
C PHE A 225 25.04 -19.68 1.30
N GLY A 226 24.08 -19.18 0.56
CA GLY A 226 22.74 -18.88 1.08
C GLY A 226 21.66 -19.77 0.45
N SER A 227 20.46 -19.73 1.02
CA SER A 227 19.25 -20.34 0.47
C SER A 227 18.27 -19.26 -0.03
N SER A 228 17.56 -19.56 -1.11
CA SER A 228 16.52 -18.67 -1.61
C SER A 228 15.24 -19.46 -1.93
N ARG A 229 14.10 -18.92 -1.57
CA ARG A 229 12.77 -19.48 -1.87
C ARG A 229 11.85 -18.39 -2.35
N SER A 230 11.12 -18.63 -3.44
CA SER A 230 10.07 -17.72 -3.89
C SER A 230 8.80 -18.48 -4.25
N ASP A 231 7.66 -18.01 -3.73
CA ASP A 231 6.33 -18.54 -4.00
C ASP A 231 5.46 -17.43 -4.58
N ALA A 232 4.72 -17.72 -5.64
CA ALA A 232 3.80 -16.78 -6.27
C ALA A 232 2.44 -17.45 -6.50
N VAL A 233 1.37 -16.85 -5.99
CA VAL A 233 0.00 -17.33 -6.16
C VAL A 233 -0.84 -16.28 -6.87
N MET A 234 -1.52 -16.69 -7.92
CA MET A 234 -2.41 -15.83 -8.70
C MET A 234 -3.82 -16.41 -8.73
N ILE A 235 -4.80 -15.62 -8.34
CA ILE A 235 -6.21 -15.99 -8.39
C ILE A 235 -6.94 -15.00 -9.30
N ARG A 236 -7.56 -15.54 -10.33
CA ARG A 236 -8.40 -14.78 -11.26
C ARG A 236 -9.77 -15.44 -11.35
N VAL A 237 -10.80 -14.74 -10.97
CA VAL A 237 -12.17 -15.21 -11.06
C VAL A 237 -12.94 -14.39 -12.11
N ARG A 238 -13.46 -15.09 -13.09
CA ARG A 238 -14.39 -14.57 -14.10
C ARG A 238 -15.65 -15.41 -13.98
N PRO A 239 -16.77 -14.86 -13.56
CA PRO A 239 -18.05 -15.54 -13.60
C PRO A 239 -18.55 -15.73 -15.03
#